data_f2b45209f605ef1558f695f195e77d28
#
_entry.id   f2b45209f605ef1558f695f195e77d28
#
_cell.length_a   1.000
_cell.length_b   1.000
_cell.length_c   1.000
_cell.angle_alpha   90.00
_cell.angle_beta   90.00
_cell.angle_gamma   90.00
#
_symmetry.space_group_name_H-M   'P 1'
#
loop_
_entity.id
_entity.type
_entity.pdbx_description
1 polymer ?
#
loop_
_entity_poly.entity_id
_entity_poly.type
_entity_poly.pdbx_seq_one_letter_code
_entity_poly.pdbx_strand_id
1 'polypeptide(L)'
;LKYYFPKIKIPRIIGLINSVDYQSKAIYADSLILISLDTYFGADHPLYNGIPNYVRQEMDIKYLSSHITDKYVENMLKPPKDRTLLSQMIYHGKKIYVKDLILPIKSDALKMCYTDEQINWVNENEIYIWQYFIENQLLYNTSPSLLQRFIEPAPFSKFYLEIDKESPGRIGVWLGWQIIKSYISRHPKTDINTFLNLPAQTIFSKSNYKPRK
;
A
#
# COMPACT_ATOMS: atom_id res chain seq x y z
N LEU A 1 -0.37 -14.16 11.88
CA LEU A 1 -1.70 -13.95 11.32
C LEU A 1 -2.79 -14.44 12.28
N LYS A 2 -2.79 -15.72 12.73
CA LYS A 2 -3.80 -16.27 13.67
C LYS A 2 -3.90 -15.50 15.00
N TYR A 3 -2.84 -14.87 15.45
CA TYR A 3 -2.84 -14.07 16.67
C TYR A 3 -3.80 -12.87 16.55
N TYR A 4 -3.73 -12.12 15.45
CA TYR A 4 -4.58 -10.95 15.21
C TYR A 4 -5.96 -11.32 14.65
N PHE A 5 -6.05 -12.44 13.96
CA PHE A 5 -7.26 -12.89 13.25
C PHE A 5 -7.54 -14.37 13.56
N PRO A 6 -8.00 -14.72 14.79
CA PRO A 6 -8.10 -16.10 15.23
C PRO A 6 -9.10 -16.95 14.42
N LYS A 7 -10.13 -16.33 13.85
CA LYS A 7 -11.14 -17.04 13.03
C LYS A 7 -10.71 -17.25 11.58
N ILE A 8 -9.51 -16.83 11.22
CA ILE A 8 -9.05 -16.85 9.84
C ILE A 8 -8.72 -18.27 9.39
N LYS A 9 -9.22 -18.68 8.24
CA LYS A 9 -8.78 -19.87 7.55
C LYS A 9 -7.49 -19.56 6.82
N ILE A 10 -6.44 -20.34 7.09
CA ILE A 10 -5.17 -20.19 6.36
C ILE A 10 -5.36 -20.83 4.99
N PRO A 11 -5.23 -20.07 3.89
CA PRO A 11 -5.37 -20.62 2.56
C PRO A 11 -4.19 -21.54 2.23
N ARG A 12 -4.44 -22.52 1.38
CA ARG A 12 -3.39 -23.33 0.77
C ARG A 12 -2.69 -22.49 -0.29
N ILE A 13 -1.36 -22.50 -0.30
CA ILE A 13 -0.55 -21.77 -1.28
C ILE A 13 -0.15 -22.72 -2.40
N ILE A 14 -0.38 -22.33 -3.65
CA ILE A 14 -0.02 -23.06 -4.85
C ILE A 14 0.79 -22.14 -5.77
N GLY A 15 2.01 -22.57 -6.11
CA GLY A 15 2.81 -21.93 -7.15
C GLY A 15 2.40 -22.43 -8.53
N LEU A 16 2.37 -21.51 -9.51
CA LEU A 16 2.11 -21.81 -10.90
C LEU A 16 2.98 -20.94 -11.81
N ILE A 17 3.01 -21.25 -13.09
CA ILE A 17 3.61 -20.43 -14.15
C ILE A 17 2.47 -19.90 -15.02
N ASN A 18 2.43 -18.60 -15.27
CA ASN A 18 1.35 -17.94 -16.00
C ASN A 18 1.83 -16.99 -17.12
N SER A 19 2.97 -17.29 -17.72
CA SER A 19 3.55 -16.50 -18.82
C SER A 19 3.86 -15.05 -18.42
N VAL A 20 4.35 -14.87 -17.18
CA VAL A 20 4.74 -13.56 -16.63
C VAL A 20 3.57 -12.55 -16.61
N ASP A 21 2.35 -12.99 -16.32
CA ASP A 21 1.24 -12.06 -16.08
C ASP A 21 1.48 -11.31 -14.76
N TYR A 22 2.18 -10.18 -14.86
CA TYR A 22 2.54 -9.35 -13.72
C TYR A 22 1.35 -8.63 -13.08
N GLN A 23 0.17 -8.61 -13.71
CA GLN A 23 -1.05 -8.09 -13.11
C GLN A 23 -1.64 -9.10 -12.10
N SER A 24 -1.37 -10.37 -12.31
CA SER A 24 -1.86 -11.50 -11.51
C SER A 24 -0.73 -12.20 -10.72
N LYS A 25 0.22 -11.43 -10.16
CA LYS A 25 1.36 -11.97 -9.37
C LYS A 25 0.90 -12.88 -8.23
N ALA A 26 -0.19 -12.55 -7.56
CA ALA A 26 -0.84 -13.35 -6.55
C ALA A 26 -2.36 -13.20 -6.66
N ILE A 27 -3.09 -14.30 -6.52
CA ILE A 27 -4.56 -14.33 -6.60
C ILE A 27 -5.08 -15.04 -5.37
N TYR A 28 -6.05 -14.45 -4.69
CA TYR A 28 -6.80 -15.11 -3.62
C TYR A 28 -8.07 -15.72 -4.19
N ALA A 29 -8.24 -17.02 -3.99
CA ALA A 29 -9.38 -17.79 -4.48
C ALA A 29 -9.95 -18.63 -3.30
N ASP A 30 -10.75 -18.01 -2.47
CA ASP A 30 -11.42 -18.56 -1.28
C ASP A 30 -10.45 -19.26 -0.31
N SER A 31 -10.15 -20.54 -0.52
CA SER A 31 -9.26 -21.35 0.33
C SER A 31 -7.83 -21.47 -0.23
N LEU A 32 -7.54 -20.80 -1.36
CA LEU A 32 -6.26 -20.89 -2.06
C LEU A 32 -5.65 -19.50 -2.25
N ILE A 33 -4.30 -19.47 -2.24
CA ILE A 33 -3.53 -18.38 -2.82
C ILE A 33 -2.71 -18.98 -3.96
N LEU A 34 -2.94 -18.51 -5.17
CA LEU A 34 -2.16 -18.84 -6.35
C LEU A 34 -1.03 -17.81 -6.50
N ILE A 35 0.19 -18.28 -6.71
CA ILE A 35 1.37 -17.43 -6.86
C ILE A 35 2.01 -17.71 -8.21
N SER A 36 2.14 -16.68 -9.03
CA SER A 36 2.83 -16.73 -10.31
C SER A 36 4.35 -16.72 -10.09
N LEU A 37 4.97 -17.90 -10.01
CA LEU A 37 6.40 -18.04 -9.66
C LEU A 37 7.32 -17.33 -10.66
N ASP A 38 6.94 -17.30 -11.92
CA ASP A 38 7.66 -16.65 -13.02
C ASP A 38 7.63 -15.12 -12.96
N THR A 39 6.96 -14.53 -11.98
CA THR A 39 6.97 -13.07 -11.72
C THR A 39 7.89 -12.67 -10.54
N TYR A 40 8.78 -13.57 -10.05
CA TYR A 40 9.61 -13.31 -8.86
C TYR A 40 11.10 -13.65 -9.04
N PHE A 41 11.62 -13.59 -10.27
CA PHE A 41 13.02 -13.91 -10.58
C PHE A 41 14.01 -12.76 -10.33
N GLY A 42 13.53 -11.58 -9.95
CA GLY A 42 14.32 -10.36 -9.79
C GLY A 42 14.11 -9.37 -10.94
N ALA A 43 14.18 -8.07 -10.65
CA ALA A 43 13.84 -6.99 -11.57
C ALA A 43 14.59 -7.02 -12.92
N ASP A 44 15.83 -7.53 -12.92
CA ASP A 44 16.71 -7.54 -14.09
C ASP A 44 16.64 -8.85 -14.89
N HIS A 45 15.71 -9.75 -14.55
CA HIS A 45 15.59 -11.02 -15.25
C HIS A 45 15.20 -10.83 -16.72
N PRO A 46 15.85 -11.52 -17.70
CA PRO A 46 15.60 -11.31 -19.13
C PRO A 46 14.16 -11.49 -19.58
N LEU A 47 13.40 -12.35 -18.91
CA LEU A 47 11.94 -12.53 -19.18
C LEU A 47 11.11 -11.26 -18.99
N TYR A 48 11.66 -10.25 -18.30
CA TYR A 48 10.94 -9.00 -18.01
C TYR A 48 11.29 -7.88 -18.99
N ASN A 49 12.01 -8.19 -20.06
CA ASN A 49 12.30 -7.21 -21.11
C ASN A 49 10.99 -6.65 -21.70
N GLY A 50 10.90 -5.31 -21.76
CA GLY A 50 9.70 -4.61 -22.22
C GLY A 50 8.66 -4.30 -21.14
N ILE A 51 8.78 -4.87 -19.93
CA ILE A 51 7.94 -4.49 -18.79
C ILE A 51 8.49 -3.19 -18.18
N PRO A 52 7.63 -2.20 -17.83
CA PRO A 52 8.07 -0.94 -17.22
C PRO A 52 8.85 -1.14 -15.92
N ASN A 53 9.87 -0.31 -15.69
CA ASN A 53 10.78 -0.44 -14.54
C ASN A 53 10.06 -0.46 -13.18
N TYR A 54 9.06 0.40 -12.98
CA TYR A 54 8.31 0.47 -11.73
C TYR A 54 7.49 -0.82 -11.45
N VAL A 55 7.15 -1.58 -12.49
CA VAL A 55 6.50 -2.89 -12.37
C VAL A 55 7.54 -3.97 -12.05
N ARG A 56 8.66 -3.98 -12.81
CA ARG A 56 9.75 -4.95 -12.61
C ARG A 56 10.38 -4.86 -11.23
N GLN A 57 10.46 -3.66 -10.66
CA GLN A 57 10.95 -3.41 -9.31
C GLN A 57 10.28 -4.33 -8.28
N GLU A 58 8.99 -4.61 -8.43
CA GLU A 58 8.22 -5.46 -7.52
C GLU A 58 8.29 -6.96 -7.89
N MET A 59 8.94 -7.33 -9.00
CA MET A 59 9.04 -8.72 -9.48
C MET A 59 10.27 -9.43 -8.90
N ASP A 60 10.43 -9.35 -7.59
CA ASP A 60 11.50 -9.95 -6.82
C ASP A 60 10.92 -10.72 -5.62
N ILE A 61 11.52 -11.87 -5.31
CA ILE A 61 11.09 -12.76 -4.21
C ILE A 61 11.00 -12.06 -2.85
N LYS A 62 11.79 -11.00 -2.64
CA LYS A 62 11.75 -10.21 -1.40
C LYS A 62 10.38 -9.58 -1.13
N TYR A 63 9.59 -9.28 -2.19
CA TYR A 63 8.25 -8.69 -2.09
C TYR A 63 7.12 -9.71 -2.00
N LEU A 64 7.38 -11.01 -2.20
CA LEU A 64 6.36 -12.06 -2.21
C LEU A 64 5.46 -12.03 -0.99
N SER A 65 6.05 -11.93 0.22
CA SER A 65 5.27 -11.87 1.47
C SER A 65 4.36 -10.65 1.55
N SER A 66 4.79 -9.51 1.00
CA SER A 66 3.98 -8.29 0.87
C SER A 66 2.79 -8.50 -0.05
N HIS A 67 3.00 -9.08 -1.24
CA HIS A 67 1.94 -9.33 -2.22
C HIS A 67 0.92 -10.36 -1.71
N ILE A 68 1.37 -11.44 -1.08
CA ILE A 68 0.46 -12.41 -0.43
C ILE A 68 -0.40 -11.73 0.63
N THR A 69 0.23 -10.88 1.46
CA THR A 69 -0.49 -10.13 2.50
C THR A 69 -1.52 -9.19 1.91
N ASP A 70 -1.20 -8.45 0.84
CA ASP A 70 -2.15 -7.57 0.16
C ASP A 70 -3.40 -8.32 -0.29
N LYS A 71 -3.22 -9.45 -0.97
CA LYS A 71 -4.34 -10.27 -1.46
C LYS A 71 -5.19 -10.83 -0.33
N TYR A 72 -4.55 -11.18 0.78
CA TYR A 72 -5.24 -11.65 1.96
C TYR A 72 -6.08 -10.56 2.62
N VAL A 73 -5.49 -9.39 2.81
CA VAL A 73 -6.14 -8.24 3.47
C VAL A 73 -7.24 -7.65 2.59
N GLU A 74 -7.10 -7.66 1.28
CA GLU A 74 -8.15 -7.23 0.33
C GLU A 74 -9.49 -7.95 0.57
N ASN A 75 -9.46 -9.22 0.94
CA ASN A 75 -10.68 -9.98 1.25
C ASN A 75 -11.27 -9.68 2.64
N MET A 76 -10.51 -9.04 3.51
CA MET A 76 -10.94 -8.69 4.86
C MET A 76 -11.50 -7.28 4.94
N LEU A 77 -11.04 -6.39 4.06
CA LEU A 77 -11.40 -4.98 4.04
C LEU A 77 -12.59 -4.73 3.11
N LYS A 78 -13.58 -4.01 3.61
CA LYS A 78 -14.64 -3.50 2.75
C LYS A 78 -14.13 -2.25 2.01
N PRO A 79 -14.32 -2.18 0.69
CA PRO A 79 -14.01 -0.96 -0.06
C PRO A 79 -14.73 0.26 0.55
N PRO A 80 -14.14 1.45 0.49
CA PRO A 80 -14.77 2.65 1.01
C PRO A 80 -16.04 2.97 0.24
N LYS A 81 -17.07 3.42 0.95
CA LYS A 81 -18.37 3.79 0.36
C LYS A 81 -18.29 5.14 -0.35
N ASP A 82 -17.51 6.06 0.17
CA ASP A 82 -17.27 7.35 -0.47
C ASP A 82 -16.03 7.31 -1.38
N ARG A 83 -15.96 8.25 -2.33
CA ARG A 83 -14.91 8.30 -3.35
C ARG A 83 -13.83 9.35 -3.07
N THR A 84 -13.81 9.92 -1.85
CA THR A 84 -12.80 10.92 -1.52
C THR A 84 -11.39 10.33 -1.56
N LEU A 85 -10.41 11.15 -1.93
CA LEU A 85 -9.02 10.71 -1.92
C LEU A 85 -8.61 10.23 -0.52
N LEU A 86 -9.05 10.93 0.55
CA LEU A 86 -8.79 10.52 1.93
C LEU A 86 -9.26 9.08 2.21
N SER A 87 -10.47 8.73 1.78
CA SER A 87 -11.00 7.37 1.98
C SER A 87 -10.20 6.31 1.24
N GLN A 88 -9.71 6.61 0.04
CA GLN A 88 -8.83 5.72 -0.70
C GLN A 88 -7.45 5.60 -0.02
N MET A 89 -6.86 6.71 0.41
CA MET A 89 -5.59 6.73 1.15
C MET A 89 -5.67 5.86 2.41
N ILE A 90 -6.73 6.04 3.22
CA ILE A 90 -6.93 5.27 4.45
C ILE A 90 -7.20 3.79 4.14
N TYR A 91 -8.00 3.48 3.12
CA TYR A 91 -8.26 2.09 2.72
C TYR A 91 -6.97 1.36 2.36
N HIS A 92 -6.15 1.94 1.50
CA HIS A 92 -4.87 1.34 1.12
C HIS A 92 -3.85 1.39 2.27
N GLY A 93 -3.83 2.44 3.06
CA GLY A 93 -3.00 2.55 4.27
C GLY A 93 -3.30 1.46 5.30
N LYS A 94 -4.58 1.04 5.45
CA LYS A 94 -4.96 -0.10 6.31
C LYS A 94 -4.28 -1.40 5.87
N LYS A 95 -4.14 -1.63 4.55
CA LYS A 95 -3.43 -2.81 4.05
C LYS A 95 -1.97 -2.80 4.50
N ILE A 96 -1.30 -1.64 4.40
CA ILE A 96 0.10 -1.52 4.84
C ILE A 96 0.20 -1.68 6.36
N TYR A 97 -0.73 -1.11 7.13
CA TYR A 97 -0.73 -1.30 8.59
C TYR A 97 -0.92 -2.77 9.01
N VAL A 98 -1.74 -3.55 8.30
CA VAL A 98 -1.80 -5.00 8.57
C VAL A 98 -0.46 -5.68 8.29
N LYS A 99 0.32 -5.22 7.30
CA LYS A 99 1.71 -5.71 7.10
C LYS A 99 2.62 -5.36 8.29
N ASP A 100 2.44 -4.20 8.94
CA ASP A 100 3.17 -3.89 10.18
C ASP A 100 2.96 -4.96 11.25
N LEU A 101 1.74 -5.46 11.37
CA LEU A 101 1.38 -6.44 12.38
C LEU A 101 1.87 -7.86 12.05
N ILE A 102 1.77 -8.28 10.79
CA ILE A 102 2.03 -9.68 10.40
C ILE A 102 3.42 -9.91 9.78
N LEU A 103 4.10 -8.84 9.38
CA LEU A 103 5.46 -8.83 8.84
C LEU A 103 6.37 -7.87 9.65
N PRO A 104 6.43 -7.97 10.99
CA PRO A 104 7.08 -6.95 11.82
C PRO A 104 8.59 -6.81 11.56
N ILE A 105 9.25 -7.85 11.06
CA ILE A 105 10.69 -7.84 10.74
C ILE A 105 11.02 -7.30 9.35
N LYS A 106 10.00 -7.07 8.50
CA LYS A 106 10.22 -6.47 7.17
C LYS A 106 10.33 -4.95 7.29
N SER A 107 11.23 -4.37 6.50
CA SER A 107 11.39 -2.91 6.43
C SER A 107 10.12 -2.23 5.87
N ASP A 108 9.99 -0.95 6.13
CA ASP A 108 8.91 -0.12 5.60
C ASP A 108 8.94 -0.09 4.06
N ALA A 109 10.14 -0.10 3.45
CA ALA A 109 10.32 -0.21 2.02
C ALA A 109 9.69 -1.51 1.47
N LEU A 110 9.98 -2.67 2.08
CA LEU A 110 9.41 -3.96 1.65
C LEU A 110 7.89 -4.04 1.82
N LYS A 111 7.33 -3.41 2.86
CA LYS A 111 5.87 -3.36 3.09
C LYS A 111 5.16 -2.51 2.03
N MET A 112 5.76 -1.38 1.64
CA MET A 112 5.28 -0.49 0.59
C MET A 112 5.56 -1.00 -0.83
N CYS A 113 6.42 -2.01 -0.99
CA CYS A 113 7.05 -2.39 -2.25
C CYS A 113 7.80 -1.21 -2.90
N TYR A 114 8.51 -0.46 -2.08
CA TYR A 114 9.42 0.61 -2.48
C TYR A 114 10.88 0.14 -2.47
N THR A 115 11.76 0.89 -3.12
CA THR A 115 13.20 0.80 -2.86
C THR A 115 13.57 1.58 -1.59
N ASP A 116 14.80 1.39 -1.10
CA ASP A 116 15.28 2.15 0.07
C ASP A 116 15.39 3.65 -0.27
N GLU A 117 15.73 4.02 -1.50
CA GLU A 117 15.75 5.40 -1.98
C GLU A 117 14.34 6.01 -1.97
N GLN A 118 13.35 5.26 -2.45
CA GLN A 118 11.95 5.71 -2.49
C GLN A 118 11.38 5.93 -1.07
N ILE A 119 11.67 5.04 -0.12
CA ILE A 119 11.19 5.22 1.26
C ILE A 119 11.90 6.38 1.96
N ASN A 120 13.18 6.59 1.68
CA ASN A 120 13.93 7.73 2.20
C ASN A 120 13.36 9.03 1.64
N TRP A 121 13.13 9.10 0.33
CA TRP A 121 12.56 10.27 -0.32
C TRP A 121 11.21 10.70 0.30
N VAL A 122 10.28 9.75 0.50
CA VAL A 122 8.97 10.11 1.10
C VAL A 122 9.09 10.53 2.56
N ASN A 123 10.04 9.96 3.32
CA ASN A 123 10.28 10.36 4.71
C ASN A 123 10.87 11.78 4.80
N GLU A 124 11.78 12.14 3.91
CA GLU A 124 12.42 13.47 3.86
C GLU A 124 11.46 14.55 3.35
N ASN A 125 10.49 14.16 2.51
CA ASN A 125 9.54 15.08 1.89
C ASN A 125 8.14 15.06 2.54
N GLU A 126 7.96 14.41 3.71
CA GLU A 126 6.66 14.23 4.36
C GLU A 126 5.91 15.55 4.55
N ILE A 127 6.60 16.60 5.00
CA ILE A 127 5.98 17.91 5.23
C ILE A 127 5.50 18.56 3.93
N TYR A 128 6.30 18.49 2.85
CA TYR A 128 5.96 19.08 1.55
C TYR A 128 4.82 18.32 0.87
N ILE A 129 4.82 16.98 0.96
CA ILE A 129 3.72 16.14 0.49
C ILE A 129 2.42 16.55 1.19
N TRP A 130 2.46 16.68 2.52
CA TRP A 130 1.29 17.06 3.30
C TRP A 130 0.79 18.46 2.95
N GLN A 131 1.67 19.44 2.89
CA GLN A 131 1.34 20.83 2.49
C GLN A 131 0.65 20.84 1.12
N TYR A 132 1.22 20.14 0.13
CA TYR A 132 0.62 20.05 -1.19
C TYR A 132 -0.82 19.49 -1.16
N PHE A 133 -1.06 18.44 -0.39
CA PHE A 133 -2.40 17.84 -0.27
C PHE A 133 -3.41 18.79 0.39
N ILE A 134 -2.98 19.57 1.37
CA ILE A 134 -3.85 20.55 2.06
C ILE A 134 -4.11 21.78 1.19
N GLU A 135 -3.07 22.39 0.65
CA GLU A 135 -3.17 23.62 -0.15
C GLU A 135 -4.02 23.42 -1.41
N ASN A 136 -3.91 22.25 -2.04
CA ASN A 136 -4.72 21.89 -3.20
C ASN A 136 -6.06 21.24 -2.85
N GLN A 137 -6.43 21.19 -1.56
CA GLN A 137 -7.71 20.66 -1.06
C GLN A 137 -8.02 19.22 -1.54
N LEU A 138 -6.99 18.37 -1.67
CA LEU A 138 -7.11 17.08 -2.32
C LEU A 138 -7.86 16.03 -1.47
N LEU A 139 -7.81 16.12 -0.14
CA LEU A 139 -8.29 15.07 0.76
C LEU A 139 -9.77 14.71 0.51
N TYR A 140 -10.63 15.70 0.30
CA TYR A 140 -12.06 15.50 0.09
C TYR A 140 -12.48 15.54 -1.38
N ASN A 141 -11.53 15.70 -2.28
CA ASN A 141 -11.77 15.68 -3.71
C ASN A 141 -12.06 14.24 -4.17
N THR A 142 -13.06 14.09 -5.05
CA THR A 142 -13.56 12.79 -5.55
C THR A 142 -13.17 12.53 -7.00
N SER A 143 -12.31 13.36 -7.60
CA SER A 143 -11.89 13.20 -8.99
C SER A 143 -11.17 11.87 -9.19
N PRO A 144 -11.60 11.03 -10.15
CA PRO A 144 -10.93 9.76 -10.45
C PRO A 144 -9.45 9.91 -10.84
N SER A 145 -9.06 11.06 -11.40
CA SER A 145 -7.67 11.32 -11.78
C SER A 145 -6.71 11.31 -10.59
N LEU A 146 -7.20 11.57 -9.37
CA LEU A 146 -6.38 11.54 -8.16
C LEU A 146 -5.96 10.10 -7.78
N LEU A 147 -6.75 9.10 -8.15
CA LEU A 147 -6.37 7.70 -7.93
C LEU A 147 -5.16 7.33 -8.77
N GLN A 148 -5.17 7.70 -10.05
CA GLN A 148 -4.04 7.48 -10.96
C GLN A 148 -2.79 8.24 -10.52
N ARG A 149 -2.96 9.44 -9.96
CA ARG A 149 -1.84 10.28 -9.53
C ARG A 149 -1.18 9.79 -8.24
N PHE A 150 -1.95 9.28 -7.27
CA PHE A 150 -1.47 9.10 -5.90
C PHE A 150 -1.75 7.73 -5.27
N ILE A 151 -2.59 6.88 -5.88
CA ILE A 151 -2.99 5.59 -5.31
C ILE A 151 -2.55 4.41 -6.17
N GLU A 152 -2.78 4.48 -7.47
CA GLU A 152 -2.47 3.40 -8.40
C GLU A 152 -0.96 3.26 -8.62
N PRO A 153 -0.47 2.05 -8.97
CA PRO A 153 0.93 1.85 -9.37
C PRO A 153 1.30 2.75 -10.55
N ALA A 154 2.37 3.51 -10.40
CA ALA A 154 2.87 4.42 -11.42
C ALA A 154 4.38 4.62 -11.22
N PRO A 155 5.13 5.06 -12.24
CA PRO A 155 6.57 5.32 -12.10
C PRO A 155 6.87 6.42 -11.09
N PHE A 156 5.96 7.38 -10.93
CA PHE A 156 6.04 8.47 -9.96
C PHE A 156 4.63 9.03 -9.66
N SER A 157 4.49 9.77 -8.57
CA SER A 157 3.27 10.50 -8.24
C SER A 157 3.23 11.85 -8.94
N LYS A 158 2.05 12.26 -9.47
CA LYS A 158 1.93 13.48 -10.25
C LYS A 158 1.45 14.66 -9.41
N PHE A 159 2.38 15.50 -8.98
CA PHE A 159 2.10 16.79 -8.34
C PHE A 159 1.97 17.94 -9.36
N TYR A 160 2.40 17.71 -10.61
CA TYR A 160 2.59 18.72 -11.66
C TYR A 160 3.70 19.72 -11.33
N LEU A 161 4.77 19.23 -10.71
CA LEU A 161 5.97 19.96 -10.36
C LEU A 161 7.19 19.37 -11.08
N GLU A 162 8.26 20.12 -11.19
CA GLU A 162 9.52 19.67 -11.83
C GLU A 162 10.11 18.42 -11.15
N ILE A 163 9.89 18.30 -9.84
CA ILE A 163 10.39 17.21 -9.00
C ILE A 163 9.53 15.93 -9.09
N ASP A 164 8.46 15.88 -9.87
CA ASP A 164 7.57 14.71 -9.94
C ASP A 164 8.32 13.40 -10.18
N LYS A 165 9.32 13.41 -11.08
CA LYS A 165 10.09 12.21 -11.45
C LYS A 165 10.97 11.65 -10.32
N GLU A 166 11.25 12.42 -9.29
CA GLU A 166 12.00 11.99 -8.10
C GLU A 166 11.08 11.30 -7.10
N SER A 167 9.79 11.62 -7.14
CA SER A 167 8.82 11.04 -6.23
C SER A 167 8.50 9.60 -6.60
N PRO A 168 8.25 8.69 -5.65
CA PRO A 168 7.71 7.38 -5.98
C PRO A 168 6.23 7.47 -6.36
N GLY A 169 5.72 6.44 -7.04
CA GLY A 169 4.28 6.25 -7.19
C GLY A 169 3.60 5.97 -5.85
N ARG A 170 2.27 6.03 -5.79
CA ARG A 170 1.45 5.64 -4.64
C ARG A 170 1.70 6.45 -3.34
N ILE A 171 2.15 7.69 -3.44
CA ILE A 171 2.40 8.56 -2.27
C ILE A 171 1.14 8.69 -1.39
N GLY A 172 -0.06 8.71 -1.96
CA GLY A 172 -1.30 8.74 -1.19
C GLY A 172 -1.49 7.50 -0.31
N VAL A 173 -1.04 6.33 -0.76
CA VAL A 173 -1.04 5.09 0.05
C VAL A 173 -0.10 5.25 1.24
N TRP A 174 1.12 5.73 1.01
CA TRP A 174 2.10 5.97 2.05
C TRP A 174 1.59 7.00 3.08
N LEU A 175 1.05 8.13 2.61
CA LEU A 175 0.51 9.17 3.48
C LEU A 175 -0.69 8.66 4.31
N GLY A 176 -1.58 7.87 3.71
CA GLY A 176 -2.67 7.20 4.41
C GLY A 176 -2.17 6.29 5.53
N TRP A 177 -1.07 5.58 5.29
CA TRP A 177 -0.43 4.75 6.31
C TRP A 177 0.19 5.59 7.44
N GLN A 178 0.82 6.76 7.16
CA GLN A 178 1.33 7.65 8.21
C GLN A 178 0.19 8.20 9.08
N ILE A 179 -0.94 8.57 8.49
CA ILE A 179 -2.16 8.99 9.22
C ILE A 179 -2.62 7.85 10.15
N ILE A 180 -2.62 6.60 9.68
CA ILE A 180 -2.99 5.44 10.48
C ILE A 180 -1.98 5.21 11.62
N LYS A 181 -0.68 5.28 11.37
CA LYS A 181 0.35 5.19 12.43
C LYS A 181 0.08 6.23 13.52
N SER A 182 -0.25 7.48 13.14
CA SER A 182 -0.59 8.54 14.08
C SER A 182 -1.87 8.22 14.88
N TYR A 183 -2.90 7.67 14.23
CA TYR A 183 -4.12 7.22 14.91
C TYR A 183 -3.81 6.13 15.94
N ILE A 184 -3.12 5.08 15.55
CA ILE A 184 -2.81 3.93 16.42
C ILE A 184 -1.94 4.33 17.61
N SER A 185 -0.96 5.20 17.41
CA SER A 185 -0.11 5.70 18.51
C SER A 185 -0.92 6.42 19.61
N ARG A 186 -2.02 7.06 19.24
CA ARG A 186 -2.93 7.75 20.19
C ARG A 186 -4.01 6.83 20.75
N HIS A 187 -4.31 5.73 20.07
CA HIS A 187 -5.36 4.79 20.43
C HIS A 187 -4.83 3.34 20.48
N PRO A 188 -3.77 3.05 21.29
CA PRO A 188 -3.06 1.77 21.25
C PRO A 188 -3.91 0.57 21.71
N LYS A 189 -5.02 0.81 22.39
CA LYS A 189 -5.94 -0.23 22.87
C LYS A 189 -7.04 -0.58 21.87
N THR A 190 -7.05 0.04 20.68
CA THR A 190 -8.07 -0.24 19.68
C THR A 190 -7.87 -1.66 19.12
N ASP A 191 -8.88 -2.51 19.28
CA ASP A 191 -8.88 -3.83 18.67
C ASP A 191 -8.78 -3.75 17.14
N ILE A 192 -8.02 -4.66 16.53
CA ILE A 192 -7.72 -4.63 15.10
C ILE A 192 -8.98 -4.74 14.23
N ASN A 193 -9.93 -5.60 14.59
CA ASN A 193 -11.16 -5.75 13.81
C ASN A 193 -12.03 -4.49 13.90
N THR A 194 -12.09 -3.88 15.07
CA THR A 194 -12.75 -2.57 15.26
C THR A 194 -12.07 -1.52 14.40
N PHE A 195 -10.73 -1.40 14.48
CA PHE A 195 -9.96 -0.44 13.70
C PHE A 195 -10.20 -0.59 12.18
N LEU A 196 -10.15 -1.82 11.64
CA LEU A 196 -10.33 -2.05 10.21
C LEU A 196 -11.71 -1.63 9.70
N ASN A 197 -12.73 -1.62 10.57
CA ASN A 197 -14.09 -1.20 10.25
C ASN A 197 -14.35 0.31 10.48
N LEU A 198 -13.42 1.06 11.07
CA LEU A 198 -13.59 2.50 11.28
C LEU A 198 -13.68 3.27 9.95
N PRO A 199 -14.59 4.26 9.86
CA PRO A 199 -14.62 5.19 8.72
C PRO A 199 -13.30 5.99 8.59
N ALA A 200 -12.92 6.31 7.37
CA ALA A 200 -11.70 7.08 7.09
C ALA A 200 -11.70 8.43 7.81
N GLN A 201 -12.84 9.14 7.78
CA GLN A 201 -13.02 10.42 8.47
C GLN A 201 -12.78 10.31 10.00
N THR A 202 -13.22 9.21 10.62
CA THR A 202 -13.00 8.96 12.05
C THR A 202 -11.53 8.74 12.35
N ILE A 203 -10.83 7.95 11.53
CA ILE A 203 -9.40 7.72 11.66
C ILE A 203 -8.64 9.04 11.49
N PHE A 204 -8.95 9.80 10.44
CA PHE A 204 -8.29 11.06 10.15
C PHE A 204 -8.47 12.08 11.28
N SER A 205 -9.72 12.37 11.68
CA SER A 205 -10.00 13.37 12.71
C SER A 205 -9.38 13.02 14.07
N LYS A 206 -9.36 11.74 14.45
CA LYS A 206 -8.80 11.29 15.73
C LYS A 206 -7.29 11.05 15.68
N SER A 207 -6.69 10.96 14.49
CA SER A 207 -5.25 10.81 14.33
C SER A 207 -4.49 12.04 14.78
N ASN A 208 -5.09 13.24 14.67
CA ASN A 208 -4.39 14.52 14.81
C ASN A 208 -3.03 14.50 14.07
N TYR A 209 -3.06 13.92 12.87
CA TYR A 209 -1.84 13.74 12.08
C TYR A 209 -1.15 15.07 11.81
N LYS A 210 0.15 15.08 12.07
CA LYS A 210 1.07 16.16 11.71
C LYS A 210 2.31 15.51 11.11
N PRO A 211 2.78 15.99 9.94
CA PRO A 211 4.00 15.47 9.34
C PRO A 211 5.20 15.70 10.27
N ARG A 212 6.20 14.84 10.14
CA ARG A 212 7.48 15.01 10.84
C ARG A 212 8.19 16.22 10.27
N LYS A 213 8.92 16.93 11.14
CA LYS A 213 9.80 18.04 10.72
C LYS A 213 11.10 17.49 10.19
#